data_a9aca488f918ccc0c0a96d14b7a7e806
#
_entry.id   a9aca488f918ccc0c0a96d14b7a7e806
#
_cell.length_a   1.000
_cell.length_b   1.000
_cell.length_c   1.000
_cell.angle_alpha   90.00
_cell.angle_beta   90.00
_cell.angle_gamma   90.00
#
_symmetry.space_group_name_H-M   'P 1'
#
loop_
_entity.id
_entity.type
_entity.pdbx_description
1 polymer ?
#
loop_
_entity_poly.entity_id
_entity_poly.type
_entity_poly.pdbx_seq_one_letter_code
_entity_poly.pdbx_strand_id
1 'polypeptide(L)'
;MNIAIVGAGMGGLTAGIALKKFGHQVTIYEQAAEILPVGAAISLWSNGVKCLNYLGLTEQIQTLGGQMESLAYIDGLNNQTMTQFDLTPLYKEVGQRAYPVARADLQQLLMETFGLENIKLGMRMTEIEDQSEYVNIHFSDGSQIKADLLIGADGTHSITRKFVLDYQVERRYAGYVNWNGLVQIDEKIAPAQQWTTYVGEGKRVSLMPVAENRFYFFFDVPVEAGLPNQRDQYKTELKKYFKDW
;
A
#
# COMPACT_ATOMS: atom_id res chain seq x y z
N MET A 1 7.29 -27.55 -2.62
CA MET A 1 5.84 -27.46 -2.46
C MET A 1 5.28 -26.62 -3.60
N ASN A 2 4.07 -26.94 -4.04
CA ASN A 2 3.24 -26.08 -4.91
C ASN A 2 2.39 -25.17 -4.03
N ILE A 3 2.65 -23.88 -4.06
CA ILE A 3 1.96 -22.91 -3.22
C ILE A 3 1.09 -22.00 -4.08
N ALA A 4 -0.18 -21.89 -3.72
CA ALA A 4 -1.09 -20.92 -4.30
C ALA A 4 -1.15 -19.67 -3.39
N ILE A 5 -1.08 -18.48 -4.00
CA ILE A 5 -1.33 -17.21 -3.31
C ILE A 5 -2.54 -16.57 -3.97
N VAL A 6 -3.51 -16.12 -3.19
CA VAL A 6 -4.65 -15.37 -3.70
C VAL A 6 -4.47 -13.89 -3.39
N GLY A 7 -4.38 -13.08 -4.44
CA GLY A 7 -4.16 -11.64 -4.43
C GLY A 7 -2.75 -11.22 -4.84
N ALA A 8 -2.65 -10.45 -5.93
CA ALA A 8 -1.42 -9.86 -6.46
C ALA A 8 -1.16 -8.43 -5.90
N GLY A 9 -1.58 -8.16 -4.68
CA GLY A 9 -1.19 -6.95 -3.94
C GLY A 9 0.24 -7.05 -3.38
N MET A 10 0.70 -5.98 -2.73
CA MET A 10 2.05 -5.92 -2.14
C MET A 10 2.38 -7.13 -1.28
N GLY A 11 1.43 -7.58 -0.42
CA GLY A 11 1.64 -8.72 0.47
C GLY A 11 1.81 -10.03 -0.28
N GLY A 12 0.95 -10.31 -1.26
CA GLY A 12 1.00 -11.55 -2.06
C GLY A 12 2.25 -11.64 -2.92
N LEU A 13 2.61 -10.55 -3.60
CA LEU A 13 3.81 -10.48 -4.42
C LEU A 13 5.09 -10.65 -3.58
N THR A 14 5.19 -9.94 -2.44
CA THR A 14 6.35 -10.05 -1.54
C THR A 14 6.48 -11.45 -0.96
N ALA A 15 5.37 -12.07 -0.52
CA ALA A 15 5.35 -13.44 -0.05
C ALA A 15 5.76 -14.42 -1.16
N GLY A 16 5.26 -14.22 -2.38
CA GLY A 16 5.60 -15.05 -3.52
C GLY A 16 7.08 -15.01 -3.87
N ILE A 17 7.69 -13.83 -3.90
CA ILE A 17 9.14 -13.64 -4.12
C ILE A 17 9.94 -14.36 -3.02
N ALA A 18 9.54 -14.18 -1.76
CA ALA A 18 10.21 -14.83 -0.63
C ALA A 18 10.16 -16.36 -0.74
N LEU A 19 9.00 -16.93 -1.03
CA LEU A 19 8.83 -18.38 -1.14
C LEU A 19 9.58 -18.97 -2.32
N LYS A 20 9.60 -18.29 -3.48
CA LYS A 20 10.42 -18.71 -4.62
C LYS A 20 11.91 -18.73 -4.27
N LYS A 21 12.38 -17.76 -3.47
CA LYS A 21 13.78 -17.73 -2.98
C LYS A 21 14.13 -18.96 -2.13
N PHE A 22 13.15 -19.56 -1.45
CA PHE A 22 13.30 -20.81 -0.70
C PHE A 22 13.03 -22.08 -1.53
N GLY A 23 12.91 -21.96 -2.85
CA GLY A 23 12.80 -23.10 -3.78
C GLY A 23 11.39 -23.66 -3.93
N HIS A 24 10.36 -22.95 -3.51
CA HIS A 24 8.98 -23.36 -3.72
C HIS A 24 8.48 -22.98 -5.13
N GLN A 25 7.57 -23.77 -5.66
CA GLN A 25 6.80 -23.41 -6.86
C GLN A 25 5.60 -22.58 -6.42
N VAL A 26 5.51 -21.34 -6.88
CA VAL A 26 4.49 -20.39 -6.42
C VAL A 26 3.73 -19.83 -7.61
N THR A 27 2.40 -19.87 -7.53
CA THR A 27 1.49 -19.21 -8.48
C THR A 27 0.61 -18.23 -7.72
N ILE A 28 0.48 -17.01 -8.24
CA ILE A 28 -0.42 -15.99 -7.69
C ILE A 28 -1.68 -15.93 -8.55
N TYR A 29 -2.85 -15.92 -7.91
CA TYR A 29 -4.16 -15.80 -8.52
C TYR A 29 -4.78 -14.47 -8.12
N GLU A 30 -5.06 -13.62 -9.10
CA GLU A 30 -5.59 -12.26 -8.90
C GLU A 30 -6.97 -12.13 -9.56
N GLN A 31 -7.94 -11.60 -8.80
CA GLN A 31 -9.31 -11.44 -9.29
C GLN A 31 -9.48 -10.37 -10.37
N ALA A 32 -8.62 -9.37 -10.40
CA ALA A 32 -8.64 -8.33 -11.43
C ALA A 32 -8.20 -8.92 -12.77
N ALA A 33 -8.92 -8.56 -13.83
CA ALA A 33 -8.53 -8.92 -15.20
C ALA A 33 -7.27 -8.19 -15.67
N GLU A 34 -6.97 -7.06 -15.04
CA GLU A 34 -5.81 -6.22 -15.29
C GLU A 34 -5.38 -5.53 -13.99
N ILE A 35 -4.08 -5.45 -13.74
CA ILE A 35 -3.53 -4.72 -12.60
C ILE A 35 -3.28 -3.27 -13.04
N LEU A 36 -4.19 -2.39 -12.65
CA LEU A 36 -4.09 -0.96 -12.96
C LEU A 36 -3.26 -0.23 -11.90
N PRO A 37 -2.47 0.79 -12.32
CA PRO A 37 -1.74 1.63 -11.38
C PRO A 37 -2.72 2.44 -10.53
N VAL A 38 -2.68 2.25 -9.22
CA VAL A 38 -3.50 3.02 -8.28
C VAL A 38 -2.65 4.15 -7.71
N GLY A 39 -3.09 5.39 -7.92
CA GLY A 39 -2.38 6.61 -7.58
C GLY A 39 -2.33 6.91 -6.07
N ALA A 40 -1.63 6.09 -5.32
CA ALA A 40 -1.33 6.30 -3.91
C ALA A 40 0.17 6.07 -3.68
N ALA A 41 0.67 6.38 -2.50
CA ALA A 41 2.00 5.98 -2.09
C ALA A 41 1.96 5.17 -0.79
N ILE A 42 3.09 4.58 -0.47
CA ILE A 42 3.31 3.85 0.77
C ILE A 42 4.63 4.30 1.38
N SER A 43 4.63 4.58 2.68
CA SER A 43 5.85 4.85 3.42
C SER A 43 6.51 3.54 3.83
N LEU A 44 7.53 3.12 3.10
CA LEU A 44 8.37 2.00 3.50
C LEU A 44 9.36 2.48 4.57
N TRP A 45 9.07 2.17 5.81
CA TRP A 45 9.99 2.40 6.92
C TRP A 45 11.15 1.41 6.89
N SER A 46 12.19 1.69 7.65
CA SER A 46 13.46 0.94 7.67
C SER A 46 13.27 -0.57 7.78
N ASN A 47 12.30 -1.04 8.56
CA ASN A 47 11.98 -2.48 8.70
C ASN A 47 11.44 -3.08 7.39
N GLY A 48 10.52 -2.40 6.71
CA GLY A 48 10.00 -2.85 5.42
C GLY A 48 11.09 -2.85 4.33
N VAL A 49 11.94 -1.81 4.30
CA VAL A 49 13.07 -1.73 3.37
C VAL A 49 14.05 -2.87 3.60
N LYS A 50 14.38 -3.22 4.86
CA LYS A 50 15.24 -4.37 5.18
C LYS A 50 14.67 -5.68 4.64
N CYS A 51 13.35 -5.89 4.70
CA CYS A 51 12.72 -7.06 4.12
C CYS A 51 12.90 -7.09 2.59
N LEU A 52 12.70 -5.99 1.91
CA LEU A 52 12.90 -5.90 0.45
C LEU A 52 14.37 -6.07 0.05
N ASN A 53 15.29 -5.51 0.83
CA ASN A 53 16.75 -5.74 0.66
C ASN A 53 17.11 -7.22 0.77
N TYR A 54 16.52 -7.94 1.76
CA TYR A 54 16.71 -9.38 1.91
C TYR A 54 16.21 -10.16 0.67
N LEU A 55 15.19 -9.65 -0.01
CA LEU A 55 14.69 -10.22 -1.26
C LEU A 55 15.56 -9.86 -2.49
N GLY A 56 16.58 -9.02 -2.33
CA GLY A 56 17.49 -8.62 -3.40
C GLY A 56 17.07 -7.36 -4.15
N LEU A 57 16.19 -6.54 -3.59
CA LEU A 57 15.62 -5.34 -4.23
C LEU A 57 16.26 -4.02 -3.77
N THR A 58 17.46 -4.06 -3.21
CA THR A 58 18.12 -2.90 -2.57
C THR A 58 18.24 -1.70 -3.52
N GLU A 59 18.83 -1.90 -4.69
CA GLU A 59 19.09 -0.83 -5.65
C GLU A 59 17.78 -0.27 -6.24
N GLN A 60 16.84 -1.16 -6.55
CA GLN A 60 15.56 -0.78 -7.11
C GLN A 60 14.74 0.07 -6.12
N ILE A 61 14.70 -0.32 -4.84
CA ILE A 61 13.99 0.44 -3.81
C ILE A 61 14.65 1.80 -3.55
N GLN A 62 15.96 1.89 -3.63
CA GLN A 62 16.67 3.18 -3.55
C GLN A 62 16.31 4.11 -4.71
N THR A 63 16.16 3.56 -5.91
CA THR A 63 15.77 4.33 -7.10
C THR A 63 14.31 4.79 -7.06
N LEU A 64 13.40 3.91 -6.61
CA LEU A 64 11.97 4.20 -6.53
C LEU A 64 11.60 5.04 -5.30
N GLY A 65 12.48 5.16 -4.31
CA GLY A 65 12.22 5.79 -3.04
C GLY A 65 12.43 7.30 -3.03
N GLY A 66 11.49 8.03 -2.46
CA GLY A 66 11.66 9.45 -2.14
C GLY A 66 12.69 9.65 -1.02
N GLN A 67 13.35 10.80 -1.06
CA GLN A 67 14.32 11.19 -0.04
C GLN A 67 13.57 11.88 1.11
N MET A 68 13.45 11.21 2.23
CA MET A 68 12.79 11.73 3.43
C MET A 68 13.83 11.88 4.54
N GLU A 69 14.28 13.13 4.79
CA GLU A 69 15.28 13.47 5.80
C GLU A 69 14.66 13.87 7.13
N SER A 70 13.47 14.46 7.08
CA SER A 70 12.76 14.95 8.26
C SER A 70 11.25 14.75 8.14
N LEU A 71 10.58 14.86 9.30
CA LEU A 71 9.13 14.85 9.42
C LEU A 71 8.72 16.05 10.26
N ALA A 72 7.73 16.83 9.81
CA ALA A 72 7.22 17.98 10.54
C ALA A 72 5.69 17.95 10.66
N TYR A 73 5.22 18.38 11.82
CA TYR A 73 3.81 18.72 12.05
C TYR A 73 3.69 20.22 12.17
N ILE A 74 2.76 20.79 11.42
CA ILE A 74 2.51 22.23 11.30
C ILE A 74 1.05 22.48 11.64
N ASP A 75 0.79 23.54 12.39
CA ASP A 75 -0.58 24.02 12.63
C ASP A 75 -1.16 24.56 11.32
N GLY A 76 -2.26 23.94 10.87
CA GLY A 76 -2.88 24.27 9.58
C GLY A 76 -3.55 25.66 9.54
N LEU A 77 -3.81 26.29 10.68
CA LEU A 77 -4.47 27.61 10.76
C LEU A 77 -3.47 28.76 10.74
N ASN A 78 -2.31 28.61 11.39
CA ASN A 78 -1.33 29.69 11.56
C ASN A 78 0.05 29.41 10.98
N ASN A 79 0.25 28.22 10.37
CA ASN A 79 1.50 27.76 9.79
C ASN A 79 2.69 27.67 10.78
N GLN A 80 2.43 27.60 12.08
CA GLN A 80 3.49 27.41 13.06
C GLN A 80 3.92 25.94 13.13
N THR A 81 5.23 25.71 13.11
CA THR A 81 5.77 24.37 13.34
C THR A 81 5.50 23.94 14.77
N MET A 82 4.70 22.90 14.94
CA MET A 82 4.38 22.32 16.25
C MET A 82 5.52 21.42 16.73
N THR A 83 6.06 20.61 15.82
CA THR A 83 7.21 19.74 16.07
C THR A 83 7.87 19.33 14.76
N GLN A 84 9.17 19.04 14.84
CA GLN A 84 9.96 18.54 13.71
C GLN A 84 10.98 17.53 14.20
N PHE A 85 11.15 16.47 13.46
CA PHE A 85 12.09 15.37 13.73
C PHE A 85 13.08 15.26 12.59
N ASP A 86 14.39 15.30 12.91
CA ASP A 86 15.43 14.82 12.00
C ASP A 86 15.44 13.28 12.05
N LEU A 87 15.31 12.63 10.91
CA LEU A 87 15.28 11.18 10.80
C LEU A 87 16.68 10.57 10.63
N THR A 88 17.71 11.39 10.39
CA THR A 88 19.09 10.96 10.19
C THR A 88 19.65 10.14 11.36
N PRO A 89 19.43 10.54 12.64
CA PRO A 89 19.87 9.72 13.77
C PRO A 89 19.24 8.33 13.80
N LEU A 90 17.93 8.24 13.53
CA LEU A 90 17.20 6.97 13.45
C LEU A 90 17.77 6.08 12.34
N TYR A 91 18.00 6.65 11.16
CA TYR A 91 18.55 5.90 10.01
C TYR A 91 19.96 5.38 10.29
N LYS A 92 20.77 6.17 11.00
CA LYS A 92 22.12 5.76 11.40
C LYS A 92 22.09 4.63 12.44
N GLU A 93 21.21 4.72 13.44
CA GLU A 93 21.06 3.70 14.48
C GLU A 93 20.54 2.38 13.90
N VAL A 94 19.52 2.44 13.06
CA VAL A 94 18.89 1.26 12.43
C VAL A 94 19.75 0.69 11.29
N GLY A 95 20.69 1.47 10.73
CA GLY A 95 21.50 1.10 9.56
C GLY A 95 20.71 1.02 8.25
N GLN A 96 19.54 1.63 8.20
CA GLN A 96 18.67 1.66 7.03
C GLN A 96 17.73 2.86 7.08
N ARG A 97 17.62 3.59 5.97
CA ARG A 97 16.65 4.69 5.84
C ARG A 97 15.29 4.19 5.37
N ALA A 98 14.26 4.99 5.61
CA ALA A 98 12.95 4.82 5.01
C ALA A 98 12.92 5.33 3.57
N TYR A 99 12.06 4.74 2.74
CA TYR A 99 11.81 5.15 1.37
C TYR A 99 10.30 5.20 1.13
N PRO A 100 9.69 6.39 1.13
CA PRO A 100 8.35 6.54 0.58
C PRO A 100 8.35 6.26 -0.92
N VAL A 101 7.45 5.41 -1.39
CA VAL A 101 7.39 4.99 -2.80
C VAL A 101 5.99 5.15 -3.36
N ALA A 102 5.85 5.49 -4.63
CA ALA A 102 4.57 5.39 -5.29
C ALA A 102 4.13 3.92 -5.37
N ARG A 103 2.89 3.66 -5.01
CA ARG A 103 2.39 2.29 -4.87
C ARG A 103 2.40 1.54 -6.20
N ALA A 104 2.09 2.24 -7.30
CA ALA A 104 2.12 1.65 -8.63
C ALA A 104 3.53 1.19 -9.01
N ASP A 105 4.55 2.03 -8.74
CA ASP A 105 5.95 1.73 -9.08
C ASP A 105 6.46 0.53 -8.28
N LEU A 106 6.14 0.46 -6.98
CA LEU A 106 6.49 -0.68 -6.14
C LEU A 106 5.77 -1.96 -6.60
N GLN A 107 4.49 -1.87 -6.95
CA GLN A 107 3.73 -3.03 -7.42
C GLN A 107 4.30 -3.57 -8.73
N GLN A 108 4.63 -2.69 -9.67
CA GLN A 108 5.26 -3.07 -10.93
C GLN A 108 6.61 -3.78 -10.68
N LEU A 109 7.48 -3.20 -9.85
CA LEU A 109 8.74 -3.82 -9.48
C LEU A 109 8.55 -5.22 -8.89
N LEU A 110 7.61 -5.38 -7.96
CA LEU A 110 7.34 -6.67 -7.33
C LEU A 110 6.79 -7.70 -8.32
N MET A 111 5.92 -7.29 -9.25
CA MET A 111 5.37 -8.16 -10.30
C MET A 111 6.48 -8.66 -11.25
N GLU A 112 7.34 -7.77 -11.71
CA GLU A 112 8.47 -8.11 -12.58
C GLU A 112 9.46 -9.03 -11.87
N THR A 113 9.76 -8.76 -10.59
CA THR A 113 10.64 -9.59 -9.77
C THR A 113 10.06 -10.99 -9.52
N PHE A 114 8.76 -11.08 -9.30
CA PHE A 114 8.09 -12.38 -9.11
C PHE A 114 8.04 -13.19 -10.40
N GLY A 115 7.88 -12.54 -11.55
CA GLY A 115 7.67 -13.11 -12.87
C GLY A 115 6.20 -13.15 -13.28
N LEU A 116 5.88 -12.34 -14.28
CA LEU A 116 4.51 -12.10 -14.75
C LEU A 116 3.81 -13.39 -15.20
N GLU A 117 4.55 -14.34 -15.75
CA GLU A 117 4.06 -15.64 -16.20
C GLU A 117 3.46 -16.51 -15.08
N ASN A 118 3.85 -16.24 -13.83
CA ASN A 118 3.38 -16.93 -12.63
C ASN A 118 2.18 -16.23 -11.97
N ILE A 119 1.67 -15.14 -12.55
CA ILE A 119 0.48 -14.42 -12.09
C ILE A 119 -0.68 -14.75 -13.03
N LYS A 120 -1.76 -15.30 -12.48
CA LYS A 120 -3.00 -15.62 -13.21
C LYS A 120 -4.04 -14.54 -12.87
N LEU A 121 -4.35 -13.71 -13.86
CA LEU A 121 -5.35 -12.64 -13.76
C LEU A 121 -6.77 -13.15 -14.04
N GLY A 122 -7.79 -12.40 -13.59
CA GLY A 122 -9.19 -12.77 -13.76
C GLY A 122 -9.65 -13.92 -12.87
N MET A 123 -8.81 -14.37 -11.95
CA MET A 123 -9.03 -15.55 -11.10
C MET A 123 -9.61 -15.13 -9.74
N ARG A 124 -10.93 -14.95 -9.69
CA ARG A 124 -11.63 -14.65 -8.45
C ARG A 124 -11.92 -15.92 -7.67
N MET A 125 -11.25 -16.12 -6.55
CA MET A 125 -11.53 -17.24 -5.64
C MET A 125 -12.95 -17.14 -5.06
N THR A 126 -13.66 -18.25 -5.01
CA THR A 126 -15.03 -18.34 -4.47
C THR A 126 -15.13 -19.27 -3.27
N GLU A 127 -14.33 -20.32 -3.21
CA GLU A 127 -14.42 -21.35 -2.17
C GLU A 127 -13.05 -21.99 -1.91
N ILE A 128 -12.86 -22.45 -0.69
CA ILE A 128 -11.68 -23.18 -0.21
C ILE A 128 -12.16 -24.48 0.41
N GLU A 129 -11.58 -25.61 0.00
CA GLU A 129 -11.76 -26.90 0.63
C GLU A 129 -10.41 -27.39 1.16
N ASP A 130 -10.26 -27.44 2.48
CA ASP A 130 -9.08 -27.98 3.12
C ASP A 130 -9.19 -29.48 3.23
N GLN A 131 -8.27 -30.17 2.58
CA GLN A 131 -8.10 -31.61 2.65
C GLN A 131 -6.80 -31.87 3.42
N SER A 132 -6.70 -32.93 4.17
CA SER A 132 -5.56 -33.18 5.08
C SER A 132 -4.16 -33.09 4.43
N GLU A 133 -4.06 -33.28 3.12
CA GLU A 133 -2.78 -33.28 2.39
C GLU A 133 -2.66 -32.16 1.37
N TYR A 134 -3.74 -31.45 1.05
CA TYR A 134 -3.77 -30.39 0.04
C TYR A 134 -5.01 -29.50 0.20
N VAL A 135 -5.00 -28.38 -0.48
CA VAL A 135 -6.14 -27.45 -0.53
C VAL A 135 -6.69 -27.40 -1.95
N ASN A 136 -7.99 -27.60 -2.11
CA ASN A 136 -8.71 -27.27 -3.36
C ASN A 136 -9.17 -25.83 -3.30
N ILE A 137 -8.98 -25.10 -4.38
CA ILE A 137 -9.33 -23.69 -4.51
C ILE A 137 -10.22 -23.56 -5.74
N HIS A 138 -11.43 -23.02 -5.54
CA HIS A 138 -12.42 -22.84 -6.61
C HIS A 138 -12.47 -21.38 -7.05
N PHE A 139 -12.68 -21.15 -8.33
CA PHE A 139 -12.77 -19.83 -8.94
C PHE A 139 -14.12 -19.57 -9.60
N SER A 140 -14.45 -18.31 -9.81
CA SER A 140 -15.75 -17.86 -10.34
C SER A 140 -16.00 -18.25 -11.80
N ASP A 141 -14.97 -18.63 -12.55
CA ASP A 141 -15.06 -19.15 -13.91
C ASP A 141 -15.37 -20.66 -13.97
N GLY A 142 -15.56 -21.30 -12.81
CA GLY A 142 -15.79 -22.73 -12.67
C GLY A 142 -14.53 -23.57 -12.63
N SER A 143 -13.36 -22.99 -12.79
CA SER A 143 -12.10 -23.73 -12.67
C SER A 143 -11.77 -24.02 -11.20
N GLN A 144 -10.96 -25.03 -10.99
CA GLN A 144 -10.40 -25.39 -9.68
C GLN A 144 -8.94 -25.77 -9.80
N ILE A 145 -8.19 -25.53 -8.74
CA ILE A 145 -6.79 -25.94 -8.63
C ILE A 145 -6.54 -26.66 -7.31
N LYS A 146 -5.46 -27.42 -7.29
CA LYS A 146 -4.94 -28.11 -6.12
C LYS A 146 -3.58 -27.56 -5.76
N ALA A 147 -3.35 -27.25 -4.48
CA ALA A 147 -2.07 -26.77 -3.96
C ALA A 147 -1.72 -27.47 -2.64
N ASP A 148 -0.43 -27.55 -2.33
CA ASP A 148 0.04 -28.07 -1.03
C ASP A 148 -0.24 -27.07 0.09
N LEU A 149 -0.27 -25.77 -0.25
CA LEU A 149 -0.52 -24.66 0.68
C LEU A 149 -1.23 -23.52 -0.05
N LEU A 150 -2.22 -22.91 0.63
CA LEU A 150 -2.85 -21.66 0.21
C LEU A 150 -2.43 -20.52 1.13
N ILE A 151 -2.00 -19.40 0.54
CA ILE A 151 -1.74 -18.15 1.24
C ILE A 151 -2.78 -17.12 0.83
N GLY A 152 -3.56 -16.64 1.80
CA GLY A 152 -4.52 -15.56 1.61
C GLY A 152 -3.87 -14.18 1.67
N ALA A 153 -3.81 -13.48 0.53
CA ALA A 153 -3.41 -12.09 0.40
C ALA A 153 -4.50 -11.26 -0.31
N ASP A 154 -5.75 -11.70 -0.19
CA ASP A 154 -6.95 -11.27 -0.90
C ASP A 154 -7.61 -9.99 -0.31
N GLY A 155 -6.89 -9.27 0.54
CA GLY A 155 -7.13 -7.90 0.93
C GLY A 155 -8.34 -7.67 1.84
N THR A 156 -8.97 -6.52 1.70
CA THR A 156 -10.02 -6.03 2.61
C THR A 156 -11.26 -6.91 2.59
N HIS A 157 -11.59 -7.49 1.45
CA HIS A 157 -12.76 -8.36 1.25
C HIS A 157 -12.41 -9.86 1.29
N SER A 158 -11.40 -10.22 2.06
CA SER A 158 -10.81 -11.54 2.11
C SER A 158 -11.83 -12.66 2.39
N ILE A 159 -11.89 -13.63 1.48
CA ILE A 159 -12.58 -14.91 1.65
C ILE A 159 -11.74 -15.82 2.53
N THR A 160 -10.42 -15.83 2.34
CA THR A 160 -9.48 -16.61 3.15
C THR A 160 -9.59 -16.29 4.62
N ARG A 161 -9.78 -15.00 4.99
CA ARG A 161 -9.97 -14.57 6.37
C ARG A 161 -11.19 -15.25 7.00
N LYS A 162 -12.32 -15.26 6.29
CA LYS A 162 -13.55 -15.91 6.77
C LYS A 162 -13.32 -17.41 6.98
N PHE A 163 -12.63 -18.06 6.05
CA PHE A 163 -12.31 -19.48 6.15
C PHE A 163 -11.44 -19.79 7.38
N VAL A 164 -10.36 -19.02 7.59
CA VAL A 164 -9.41 -19.24 8.72
C VAL A 164 -10.04 -18.94 10.07
N LEU A 165 -10.91 -17.93 10.16
CA LEU A 165 -11.51 -17.50 11.43
C LEU A 165 -12.83 -18.21 11.76
N ASP A 166 -13.43 -18.90 10.79
CA ASP A 166 -14.77 -19.54 10.89
C ASP A 166 -15.88 -18.55 11.24
N TYR A 167 -15.66 -17.25 11.03
CA TYR A 167 -16.68 -16.21 11.15
C TYR A 167 -16.39 -15.02 10.22
N GLN A 168 -17.42 -14.24 9.94
CA GLN A 168 -17.27 -13.02 9.14
C GLN A 168 -16.85 -11.85 10.00
N VAL A 169 -15.74 -11.19 9.61
CA VAL A 169 -15.29 -9.95 10.25
C VAL A 169 -16.01 -8.77 9.61
N GLU A 170 -16.77 -8.05 10.42
CA GLU A 170 -17.43 -6.81 10.00
C GLU A 170 -16.42 -5.65 9.95
N ARG A 171 -16.53 -4.83 8.90
CA ARG A 171 -15.74 -3.62 8.80
C ARG A 171 -16.39 -2.49 9.56
N ARG A 172 -15.58 -1.74 10.29
CA ARG A 172 -16.04 -0.52 10.96
C ARG A 172 -15.57 0.69 10.16
N TYR A 173 -16.44 1.65 9.99
CA TYR A 173 -16.08 2.95 9.46
C TYR A 173 -15.19 3.68 10.48
N ALA A 174 -14.05 4.24 10.03
CA ALA A 174 -13.07 4.86 10.92
C ALA A 174 -13.40 6.31 11.28
N GLY A 175 -14.48 6.86 10.76
CA GLY A 175 -14.95 8.21 11.07
C GLY A 175 -14.33 9.31 10.19
N TYR A 176 -13.59 8.95 9.14
CA TYR A 176 -13.01 9.94 8.22
C TYR A 176 -12.93 9.41 6.80
N VAL A 177 -12.82 10.32 5.85
CA VAL A 177 -12.52 10.05 4.43
C VAL A 177 -11.13 10.55 4.12
N ASN A 178 -10.41 9.79 3.28
CA ASN A 178 -9.09 10.12 2.78
C ASN A 178 -9.15 10.39 1.27
N TRP A 179 -8.77 11.60 0.85
CA TRP A 179 -8.51 11.94 -0.56
C TRP A 179 -7.01 12.02 -0.78
N ASN A 180 -6.50 11.35 -1.76
CA ASN A 180 -5.07 11.27 -1.97
C ASN A 180 -4.68 11.24 -3.45
N GLY A 181 -3.41 11.50 -3.73
CA GLY A 181 -2.85 11.48 -5.06
C GLY A 181 -1.36 11.83 -5.09
N LEU A 182 -0.85 12.00 -6.29
CA LEU A 182 0.52 12.41 -6.56
C LEU A 182 0.52 13.79 -7.24
N VAL A 183 1.50 14.63 -6.90
CA VAL A 183 1.69 15.96 -7.49
C VAL A 183 3.18 16.26 -7.57
N GLN A 184 3.60 17.10 -8.54
CA GLN A 184 4.98 17.57 -8.60
C GLN A 184 5.34 18.38 -7.35
N ILE A 185 6.58 18.24 -6.88
CA ILE A 185 7.09 19.02 -5.75
C ILE A 185 7.09 20.51 -6.10
N ASP A 186 6.53 21.31 -5.21
CA ASP A 186 6.67 22.76 -5.18
C ASP A 186 7.16 23.16 -3.79
N GLU A 187 8.42 23.57 -3.68
CA GLU A 187 9.05 23.95 -2.41
C GLU A 187 8.43 25.16 -1.73
N LYS A 188 7.56 25.91 -2.43
CA LYS A 188 6.73 26.97 -1.80
C LYS A 188 5.63 26.39 -0.90
N ILE A 189 5.27 25.12 -1.12
CA ILE A 189 4.24 24.43 -0.34
C ILE A 189 4.88 23.67 0.82
N ALA A 190 5.94 22.90 0.55
CA ALA A 190 6.67 22.14 1.57
C ALA A 190 8.09 21.81 1.08
N PRO A 191 9.07 21.65 1.99
CA PRO A 191 10.43 21.25 1.63
C PRO A 191 10.47 19.87 0.93
N ALA A 192 11.27 19.75 -0.12
CA ALA A 192 11.31 18.58 -0.99
C ALA A 192 11.74 17.26 -0.30
N GLN A 193 12.48 17.35 0.81
CA GLN A 193 12.99 16.19 1.56
C GLN A 193 12.31 16.02 2.94
N GLN A 194 11.19 16.68 3.14
CA GLN A 194 10.46 16.63 4.40
C GLN A 194 9.09 16.04 4.20
N TRP A 195 8.72 15.07 5.03
CA TRP A 195 7.32 14.71 5.18
C TRP A 195 6.62 15.77 6.04
N THR A 196 5.87 16.63 5.40
CA THR A 196 5.14 17.72 6.04
C THR A 196 3.69 17.35 6.26
N THR A 197 3.21 17.50 7.49
CA THR A 197 1.81 17.24 7.85
C THR A 197 1.21 18.45 8.53
N TYR A 198 0.25 19.07 7.89
CA TYR A 198 -0.57 20.14 8.48
C TYR A 198 -1.72 19.49 9.25
N VAL A 199 -1.95 19.92 10.49
CA VAL A 199 -2.99 19.39 11.38
C VAL A 199 -3.79 20.51 12.03
N GLY A 200 -5.06 20.24 12.32
CA GLY A 200 -5.94 21.16 13.04
C GLY A 200 -7.40 20.74 12.93
N GLU A 201 -8.18 20.98 13.98
CA GLU A 201 -9.64 20.74 13.99
C GLU A 201 -10.07 19.33 13.58
N GLY A 202 -9.26 18.32 13.90
CA GLY A 202 -9.50 16.94 13.52
C GLY A 202 -9.20 16.62 12.04
N LYS A 203 -8.76 17.60 11.25
CA LYS A 203 -8.38 17.48 9.85
C LYS A 203 -6.86 17.36 9.70
N ARG A 204 -6.43 16.81 8.56
CA ARG A 204 -5.01 16.65 8.25
C ARG A 204 -4.77 16.77 6.75
N VAL A 205 -3.73 17.50 6.38
CA VAL A 205 -3.15 17.51 5.02
C VAL A 205 -1.71 17.07 5.11
N SER A 206 -1.30 16.15 4.29
CA SER A 206 0.05 15.60 4.35
C SER A 206 0.69 15.59 2.97
N LEU A 207 1.99 15.88 2.92
CA LEU A 207 2.84 15.93 1.75
C LEU A 207 4.09 15.10 2.04
N MET A 208 4.21 13.95 1.41
CA MET A 208 5.31 13.02 1.61
C MET A 208 6.13 12.89 0.33
N PRO A 209 7.45 13.13 0.34
CA PRO A 209 8.27 13.04 -0.86
C PRO A 209 8.34 11.61 -1.37
N VAL A 210 8.11 11.41 -2.67
CA VAL A 210 8.34 10.16 -3.40
C VAL A 210 9.28 10.43 -4.58
N ALA A 211 9.75 9.39 -5.23
CA ALA A 211 10.65 9.54 -6.38
C ALA A 211 10.08 10.41 -7.50
N GLU A 212 10.91 10.76 -8.49
CA GLU A 212 10.57 11.58 -9.67
C GLU A 212 10.07 12.99 -9.31
N ASN A 213 10.63 13.58 -8.26
CA ASN A 213 10.30 14.93 -7.81
C ASN A 213 8.80 15.13 -7.57
N ARG A 214 8.16 14.16 -6.90
CA ARG A 214 6.73 14.17 -6.58
C ARG A 214 6.50 14.20 -5.07
N PHE A 215 5.39 14.79 -4.65
CA PHE A 215 4.74 14.52 -3.37
C PHE A 215 3.60 13.54 -3.55
N TYR A 216 3.50 12.57 -2.66
CA TYR A 216 2.23 11.96 -2.32
C TYR A 216 1.53 12.87 -1.33
N PHE A 217 0.33 13.28 -1.67
CA PHE A 217 -0.50 14.07 -0.77
C PHE A 217 -1.73 13.28 -0.31
N PHE A 218 -2.20 13.59 0.88
CA PHE A 218 -3.50 13.15 1.32
C PHE A 218 -4.18 14.18 2.23
N PHE A 219 -5.50 14.18 2.16
CA PHE A 219 -6.39 14.96 3.00
C PHE A 219 -7.24 14.00 3.80
N ASP A 220 -7.16 14.06 5.11
CA ASP A 220 -8.05 13.34 6.03
C ASP A 220 -9.05 14.32 6.62
N VAL A 221 -10.33 14.01 6.47
CA VAL A 221 -11.43 14.83 6.98
C VAL A 221 -12.41 13.95 7.73
N PRO A 222 -12.74 14.26 8.99
CA PRO A 222 -13.79 13.57 9.72
C PRO A 222 -15.15 13.90 9.07
N VAL A 223 -15.84 12.86 8.62
CA VAL A 223 -17.15 12.97 7.99
C VAL A 223 -18.00 11.77 8.39
N GLU A 224 -19.31 11.90 8.30
CA GLU A 224 -20.23 10.78 8.52
C GLU A 224 -20.11 9.73 7.40
N ALA A 225 -20.43 8.48 7.73
CA ALA A 225 -20.45 7.41 6.74
C ALA A 225 -21.52 7.66 5.65
N GLY A 226 -21.24 7.21 4.42
CA GLY A 226 -22.22 7.23 3.35
C GLY A 226 -22.19 8.47 2.45
N LEU A 227 -21.13 9.28 2.51
CA LEU A 227 -20.96 10.37 1.53
C LEU A 227 -20.91 9.83 0.09
N PRO A 228 -21.61 10.50 -0.85
CA PRO A 228 -21.56 10.14 -2.26
C PRO A 228 -20.14 10.21 -2.79
N ASN A 229 -19.71 9.19 -3.50
CA ASN A 229 -18.39 9.15 -4.17
C ASN A 229 -18.48 9.86 -5.53
N GLN A 230 -18.53 11.19 -5.52
CA GLN A 230 -18.62 12.03 -6.73
C GLN A 230 -17.27 12.68 -7.00
N ARG A 231 -16.44 12.03 -7.83
CA ARG A 231 -15.07 12.47 -8.12
C ARG A 231 -14.94 13.87 -8.67
N ASP A 232 -15.90 14.32 -9.45
CA ASP A 232 -15.99 15.67 -10.02
C ASP A 232 -16.19 16.76 -8.95
N GLN A 233 -16.71 16.41 -7.79
CA GLN A 233 -16.94 17.33 -6.67
C GLN A 233 -15.81 17.37 -5.64
N TYR A 234 -14.85 16.45 -5.67
CA TYR A 234 -13.80 16.34 -4.64
C TYR A 234 -13.05 17.64 -4.40
N LYS A 235 -12.65 18.35 -5.48
CA LYS A 235 -11.93 19.62 -5.34
C LYS A 235 -12.77 20.71 -4.69
N THR A 236 -14.07 20.72 -4.96
CA THR A 236 -15.01 21.69 -4.37
C THR A 236 -15.25 21.39 -2.90
N GLU A 237 -15.42 20.11 -2.57
CA GLU A 237 -15.62 19.67 -1.17
C GLU A 237 -14.35 19.95 -0.34
N LEU A 238 -13.17 19.59 -0.85
CA LEU A 238 -11.90 19.86 -0.15
C LEU A 238 -11.72 21.35 0.14
N LYS A 239 -12.04 22.25 -0.82
CA LYS A 239 -11.99 23.70 -0.58
C LYS A 239 -12.93 24.20 0.51
N LYS A 240 -14.08 23.53 0.74
CA LYS A 240 -14.96 23.87 1.84
C LYS A 240 -14.38 23.45 3.19
N TYR A 241 -13.84 22.23 3.27
CA TYR A 241 -13.25 21.70 4.51
C TYR A 241 -12.01 22.46 4.96
N PHE A 242 -11.21 22.97 4.00
CA PHE A 242 -9.92 23.63 4.27
C PHE A 242 -9.94 25.13 3.92
N LYS A 243 -11.11 25.79 3.97
CA LYS A 243 -11.26 27.19 3.59
C LYS A 243 -10.45 28.19 4.45
N ASP A 244 -10.16 27.78 5.68
CA ASP A 244 -9.45 28.59 6.68
C ASP A 244 -7.97 28.20 6.83
N TRP A 245 -7.47 27.32 5.96
CA TRP A 245 -6.08 26.78 5.94
C TRP A 245 -5.26 27.40 4.83
#